data_1b7232d397fdd9c1e0e1795a002a5c0d
#
_entry.id   1b7232d397fdd9c1e0e1795a002a5c0d
#
_cell.length_a   1.000
_cell.length_b   1.000
_cell.length_c   1.000
_cell.angle_alpha   90.00
_cell.angle_beta   90.00
_cell.angle_gamma   90.00
#
_symmetry.space_group_name_H-M   'P 1'
#
loop_
_entity.id
_entity.type
_entity.pdbx_description
1 polymer ?
#
loop_
_entity_poly.entity_id
_entity_poly.type
_entity_poly.pdbx_seq_one_letter_code
_entity_poly.pdbx_strand_id
1 'polypeptide(L)'
;MHDLALFRKVVAINLVGSFTVMALAAEAIAQTEPDADGQRGVVISTASIAAFDGQVGQAAYSSSKGGIVGLTLPAARDLAQYGIRVVTIAPGIVETPMLATVSEEFRAGLAAGVPFPQRLARPEEYAKLALAIVDHDYLNGETIRMDGALRMAPR
;
A
#
# COMPACT_ATOMS: atom_id res chain seq x y z
N MET A 1 24.37 6.75 -4.81
CA MET A 1 23.68 5.77 -5.67
C MET A 1 23.42 4.53 -4.84
N HIS A 2 22.29 3.83 -4.98
CA HIS A 2 22.05 2.58 -4.25
C HIS A 2 23.02 1.49 -4.68
N ASP A 3 23.48 0.71 -3.69
CA ASP A 3 24.09 -0.58 -3.96
C ASP A 3 23.09 -1.52 -4.64
N LEU A 4 23.54 -2.24 -5.68
CA LEU A 4 22.68 -3.14 -6.46
C LEU A 4 22.16 -4.32 -5.62
N ALA A 5 22.96 -4.82 -4.67
CA ALA A 5 22.52 -5.90 -3.79
C ALA A 5 21.38 -5.46 -2.88
N LEU A 6 21.48 -4.24 -2.30
CA LEU A 6 20.41 -3.63 -1.51
C LEU A 6 19.17 -3.41 -2.36
N PHE A 7 19.30 -2.87 -3.58
CA PHE A 7 18.18 -2.66 -4.49
C PHE A 7 17.43 -3.98 -4.75
N ARG A 8 18.16 -5.03 -5.15
CA ARG A 8 17.59 -6.36 -5.40
C ARG A 8 16.88 -6.93 -4.17
N LYS A 9 17.48 -6.78 -2.98
CA LYS A 9 16.88 -7.26 -1.73
C LYS A 9 15.57 -6.56 -1.42
N VAL A 10 15.51 -5.24 -1.54
CA VAL A 10 14.30 -4.46 -1.28
C VAL A 10 13.19 -4.83 -2.26
N VAL A 11 13.49 -4.93 -3.56
CA VAL A 11 12.53 -5.33 -4.59
C VAL A 11 12.04 -6.77 -4.35
N ALA A 12 12.94 -7.69 -4.02
CA ALA A 12 12.58 -9.08 -3.75
C ALA A 12 11.62 -9.20 -2.56
N ILE A 13 11.89 -8.48 -1.46
CA ILE A 13 11.04 -8.53 -0.27
C ILE A 13 9.71 -7.81 -0.51
N ASN A 14 9.77 -6.54 -0.95
CA ASN A 14 8.58 -5.70 -0.98
C ASN A 14 7.66 -5.97 -2.17
N LEU A 15 8.21 -6.22 -3.36
CA LEU A 15 7.43 -6.39 -4.57
C LEU A 15 7.17 -7.88 -4.87
N VAL A 16 8.24 -8.67 -5.02
CA VAL A 16 8.10 -10.09 -5.34
C VAL A 16 7.40 -10.84 -4.21
N GLY A 17 7.73 -10.53 -2.93
CA GLY A 17 7.04 -11.09 -1.77
C GLY A 17 5.56 -10.75 -1.75
N SER A 18 5.18 -9.50 -2.02
CA SER A 18 3.76 -9.09 -2.09
C SER A 18 3.03 -9.79 -3.22
N PHE A 19 3.64 -9.91 -4.40
CA PHE A 19 3.07 -10.67 -5.51
C PHE A 19 2.85 -12.14 -5.15
N THR A 20 3.85 -12.78 -4.53
CA THR A 20 3.78 -14.19 -4.13
C THR A 20 2.63 -14.43 -3.15
N VAL A 21 2.52 -13.58 -2.11
CA VAL A 21 1.43 -13.70 -1.12
C VAL A 21 0.07 -13.47 -1.80
N MET A 22 -0.05 -12.47 -2.67
CA MET A 22 -1.28 -12.20 -3.41
C MET A 22 -1.68 -13.40 -4.28
N ALA A 23 -0.74 -14.00 -5.02
CA ALA A 23 -1.02 -15.15 -5.90
C ALA A 23 -1.53 -16.36 -5.09
N LEU A 24 -0.85 -16.69 -3.98
CA LEU A 24 -1.26 -17.79 -3.11
C LEU A 24 -2.61 -17.53 -2.42
N ALA A 25 -2.85 -16.29 -1.97
CA ALA A 25 -4.13 -15.90 -1.39
C ALA A 25 -5.26 -15.97 -2.42
N ALA A 26 -5.02 -15.47 -3.64
CA ALA A 26 -6.00 -15.53 -4.73
C ALA A 26 -6.37 -16.97 -5.11
N GLU A 27 -5.38 -17.88 -5.16
CA GLU A 27 -5.62 -19.31 -5.39
C GLU A 27 -6.54 -19.90 -4.31
N ALA A 28 -6.29 -19.58 -3.03
CA ALA A 28 -7.12 -20.03 -1.92
C ALA A 28 -8.53 -19.44 -1.96
N ILE A 29 -8.65 -18.13 -2.20
CA ILE A 29 -9.94 -17.42 -2.28
C ILE A 29 -10.78 -17.95 -3.45
N ALA A 30 -10.16 -18.26 -4.60
CA ALA A 30 -10.86 -18.79 -5.75
C ALA A 30 -11.55 -20.14 -5.51
N GLN A 31 -11.17 -20.87 -4.45
CA GLN A 31 -11.80 -22.13 -4.05
C GLN A 31 -12.99 -21.96 -3.11
N THR A 32 -13.26 -20.74 -2.62
CA THR A 32 -14.41 -20.47 -1.74
C THR A 32 -15.70 -20.34 -2.55
N GLU A 33 -16.84 -20.53 -1.88
CA GLU A 33 -18.14 -20.26 -2.49
C GLU A 33 -18.32 -18.76 -2.70
N PRO A 34 -18.82 -18.29 -3.86
CA PRO A 34 -19.11 -16.89 -4.08
C PRO A 34 -20.38 -16.47 -3.33
N ASP A 35 -20.50 -15.18 -3.05
CA ASP A 35 -21.75 -14.58 -2.60
C ASP A 35 -22.79 -14.44 -3.73
N ALA A 36 -23.92 -13.77 -3.44
CA ALA A 36 -25.02 -13.58 -4.38
C ALA A 36 -24.65 -12.80 -5.66
N ASP A 37 -23.63 -11.94 -5.56
CA ASP A 37 -23.11 -11.12 -6.66
C ASP A 37 -21.90 -11.77 -7.38
N GLY A 38 -21.54 -12.99 -6.98
CA GLY A 38 -20.39 -13.74 -7.54
C GLY A 38 -19.06 -13.33 -6.95
N GLN A 39 -19.03 -12.53 -5.89
CA GLN A 39 -17.81 -12.09 -5.22
C GLN A 39 -17.30 -13.16 -4.26
N ARG A 40 -15.98 -13.39 -4.24
CA ARG A 40 -15.31 -14.31 -3.30
C ARG A 40 -14.42 -13.60 -2.29
N GLY A 41 -13.97 -12.40 -2.58
CA GLY A 41 -13.15 -11.65 -1.64
C GLY A 41 -12.39 -10.49 -2.25
N VAL A 42 -11.52 -9.92 -1.44
CA VAL A 42 -10.68 -8.79 -1.83
C VAL A 42 -9.24 -8.95 -1.34
N VAL A 43 -8.29 -8.62 -2.20
CA VAL A 43 -6.87 -8.47 -1.83
C VAL A 43 -6.59 -6.99 -1.62
N ILE A 44 -6.10 -6.62 -0.44
CA ILE A 44 -5.69 -5.25 -0.13
C ILE A 44 -4.16 -5.22 0.00
N SER A 45 -3.51 -4.54 -0.93
CA SER A 45 -2.06 -4.35 -0.91
C SER A 45 -1.67 -3.03 -0.26
N THR A 46 -0.47 -2.99 0.36
CA THR A 46 0.08 -1.77 0.97
C THR A 46 1.25 -1.25 0.15
N ALA A 47 1.01 -0.15 -0.59
CA ALA A 47 2.05 0.62 -1.25
C ALA A 47 2.68 1.67 -0.30
N SER A 48 2.88 2.87 -0.76
CA SER A 48 3.33 4.07 -0.02
C SER A 48 3.16 5.28 -0.92
N ILE A 49 3.04 6.46 -0.35
CA ILE A 49 3.19 7.72 -1.11
C ILE A 49 4.56 7.83 -1.77
N ALA A 50 5.59 7.14 -1.25
CA ALA A 50 6.91 7.05 -1.88
C ALA A 50 6.88 6.38 -3.27
N ALA A 51 5.80 5.69 -3.62
CA ALA A 51 5.57 5.21 -4.99
C ALA A 51 5.42 6.36 -6.00
N PHE A 52 5.00 7.53 -5.54
CA PHE A 52 4.70 8.72 -6.33
C PHE A 52 5.70 9.86 -6.05
N ASP A 53 6.00 10.09 -4.78
CA ASP A 53 6.76 11.24 -4.28
C ASP A 53 8.07 10.79 -3.63
N GLY A 54 8.82 9.87 -4.26
CA GLY A 54 10.06 9.30 -3.70
C GLY A 54 11.13 10.35 -3.42
N GLN A 55 11.79 10.23 -2.27
CA GLN A 55 12.84 11.13 -1.80
C GLN A 55 14.24 10.64 -2.18
N VAL A 56 15.23 11.51 -2.03
CA VAL A 56 16.63 11.14 -2.15
C VAL A 56 16.96 9.96 -1.24
N GLY A 57 17.58 8.94 -1.79
CA GLY A 57 17.91 7.68 -1.07
C GLY A 57 16.81 6.61 -1.13
N GLN A 58 15.63 6.90 -1.65
CA GLN A 58 14.49 5.95 -1.68
C GLN A 58 14.34 5.18 -3.01
N ALA A 59 15.30 5.20 -3.94
CA ALA A 59 15.13 4.59 -5.27
C ALA A 59 14.64 3.13 -5.21
N ALA A 60 15.24 2.28 -4.37
CA ALA A 60 14.81 0.89 -4.23
C ALA A 60 13.40 0.78 -3.60
N TYR A 61 13.13 1.54 -2.55
CA TYR A 61 11.84 1.55 -1.86
C TYR A 61 10.74 2.06 -2.79
N SER A 62 10.94 3.21 -3.42
CA SER A 62 9.98 3.81 -4.36
C SER A 62 9.71 2.90 -5.55
N SER A 63 10.75 2.26 -6.12
CA SER A 63 10.58 1.27 -7.19
C SER A 63 9.73 0.08 -6.74
N SER A 64 9.99 -0.44 -5.55
CA SER A 64 9.23 -1.57 -5.01
C SER A 64 7.76 -1.21 -4.76
N LYS A 65 7.50 -0.03 -4.20
CA LYS A 65 6.13 0.45 -3.91
C LYS A 65 5.40 0.93 -5.17
N GLY A 66 6.12 1.50 -6.13
CA GLY A 66 5.60 1.79 -7.46
C GLY A 66 5.23 0.53 -8.23
N GLY A 67 6.00 -0.55 -8.05
CA GLY A 67 5.66 -1.86 -8.60
C GLY A 67 4.34 -2.43 -8.05
N ILE A 68 4.06 -2.25 -6.75
CA ILE A 68 2.77 -2.65 -6.14
C ILE A 68 1.61 -1.82 -6.73
N VAL A 69 1.80 -0.52 -6.93
CA VAL A 69 0.81 0.34 -7.61
C VAL A 69 0.55 -0.16 -9.03
N GLY A 70 1.63 -0.42 -9.81
CA GLY A 70 1.53 -0.92 -11.17
C GLY A 70 0.89 -2.31 -11.28
N LEU A 71 1.03 -3.14 -10.24
CA LEU A 71 0.44 -4.47 -10.17
C LEU A 71 -1.07 -4.44 -9.92
N THR A 72 -1.61 -3.41 -9.28
CA THR A 72 -2.99 -3.35 -8.78
C THR A 72 -4.03 -3.56 -9.86
N LEU A 73 -4.01 -2.77 -10.92
CA LEU A 73 -5.03 -2.85 -11.97
C LEU A 73 -4.92 -4.13 -12.83
N PRO A 74 -3.73 -4.56 -13.29
CA PRO A 74 -3.60 -5.84 -13.99
C PRO A 74 -4.11 -7.02 -13.15
N ALA A 75 -3.70 -7.10 -11.87
CA ALA A 75 -4.16 -8.16 -10.98
C ALA A 75 -5.70 -8.13 -10.76
N ALA A 76 -6.30 -6.94 -10.61
CA ALA A 76 -7.74 -6.80 -10.51
C ALA A 76 -8.47 -7.34 -11.75
N ARG A 77 -7.89 -7.11 -12.95
CA ARG A 77 -8.44 -7.62 -14.22
C ARG A 77 -8.29 -9.13 -14.35
N ASP A 78 -7.10 -9.65 -14.02
CA ASP A 78 -6.82 -11.09 -14.09
C ASP A 78 -7.69 -11.89 -13.12
N LEU A 79 -7.93 -11.35 -11.91
CA LEU A 79 -8.68 -12.02 -10.85
C LEU A 79 -10.19 -11.79 -10.90
N ALA A 80 -10.67 -10.88 -11.75
CA ALA A 80 -12.10 -10.60 -11.91
C ALA A 80 -12.91 -11.85 -12.29
N GLN A 81 -12.37 -12.71 -13.13
CA GLN A 81 -13.01 -13.98 -13.53
C GLN A 81 -13.26 -14.93 -12.34
N TYR A 82 -12.54 -14.74 -11.23
CA TYR A 82 -12.69 -15.51 -9.99
C TYR A 82 -13.52 -14.79 -8.93
N GLY A 83 -14.08 -13.62 -9.23
CA GLY A 83 -14.83 -12.82 -8.26
C GLY A 83 -13.95 -12.21 -7.16
N ILE A 84 -12.69 -11.91 -7.46
CA ILE A 84 -11.73 -11.35 -6.49
C ILE A 84 -11.38 -9.93 -6.89
N ARG A 85 -11.61 -8.98 -5.97
CA ARG A 85 -11.19 -7.58 -6.12
C ARG A 85 -9.75 -7.39 -5.66
N VAL A 86 -9.06 -6.41 -6.23
CA VAL A 86 -7.70 -6.01 -5.81
C VAL A 86 -7.67 -4.49 -5.66
N VAL A 87 -7.32 -4.03 -4.47
CA VAL A 87 -7.21 -2.61 -4.15
C VAL A 87 -5.90 -2.37 -3.41
N THR A 88 -5.28 -1.24 -3.64
CA THR A 88 -4.03 -0.86 -2.96
C THR A 88 -4.24 0.41 -2.12
N ILE A 89 -3.78 0.40 -0.88
CA ILE A 89 -3.67 1.59 -0.06
C ILE A 89 -2.23 2.11 -0.15
N ALA A 90 -2.07 3.39 -0.43
CA ALA A 90 -0.79 4.10 -0.41
C ALA A 90 -0.78 5.08 0.78
N PRO A 91 -0.35 4.63 1.97
CA PRO A 91 -0.32 5.49 3.14
C PRO A 91 0.79 6.52 3.06
N GLY A 92 0.55 7.66 3.69
CA GLY A 92 1.56 8.62 4.08
C GLY A 92 2.32 8.15 5.32
N ILE A 93 2.55 9.05 6.26
CA ILE A 93 3.28 8.73 7.47
C ILE A 93 2.30 8.32 8.57
N VAL A 94 2.34 7.05 8.95
CA VAL A 94 1.47 6.45 9.97
C VAL A 94 2.27 6.24 11.25
N GLU A 95 1.71 6.61 12.39
CA GLU A 95 2.31 6.39 13.70
C GLU A 95 2.32 4.90 14.05
N THR A 96 3.46 4.28 13.84
CA THR A 96 3.68 2.84 14.04
C THR A 96 4.82 2.62 15.05
N PRO A 97 4.94 1.42 15.63
CA PRO A 97 6.08 1.07 16.49
C PRO A 97 7.45 1.32 15.83
N MET A 98 7.53 1.27 14.51
CA MET A 98 8.75 1.59 13.76
C MET A 98 9.14 3.07 13.94
N LEU A 99 8.18 3.99 14.01
CA LEU A 99 8.43 5.41 14.29
C LEU A 99 8.63 5.72 15.77
N ALA A 100 8.31 4.81 16.68
CA ALA A 100 8.56 4.98 18.10
C ALA A 100 10.06 5.05 18.45
N THR A 101 10.92 4.58 17.54
CA THR A 101 12.39 4.60 17.71
C THR A 101 13.06 5.92 17.31
N VAL A 102 12.34 6.84 16.66
CA VAL A 102 12.87 8.15 16.28
C VAL A 102 12.49 9.21 17.31
N SER A 103 13.28 10.32 17.35
CA SER A 103 13.04 11.39 18.31
C SER A 103 11.69 12.07 18.12
N GLU A 104 11.16 12.64 19.21
CA GLU A 104 9.92 13.41 19.18
C GLU A 104 10.01 14.61 18.24
N GLU A 105 11.16 15.31 18.22
CA GLU A 105 11.40 16.43 17.32
C GLU A 105 11.31 16.01 15.85
N PHE A 106 11.88 14.84 15.50
CA PHE A 106 11.78 14.31 14.14
C PHE A 106 10.33 13.95 13.78
N ARG A 107 9.58 13.33 14.70
CA ARG A 107 8.15 13.04 14.49
C ARG A 107 7.32 14.29 14.30
N ALA A 108 7.57 15.33 15.13
CA ALA A 108 6.90 16.61 14.99
C ALA A 108 7.21 17.27 13.64
N GLY A 109 8.45 17.19 13.17
CA GLY A 109 8.85 17.67 11.83
C GLY A 109 8.10 16.96 10.71
N LEU A 110 7.96 15.63 10.80
CA LEU A 110 7.17 14.84 9.83
C LEU A 110 5.69 15.26 9.85
N ALA A 111 5.11 15.44 11.04
CA ALA A 111 3.72 15.85 11.22
C ALA A 111 3.45 17.25 10.65
N ALA A 112 4.39 18.18 10.82
CA ALA A 112 4.29 19.55 10.30
C ALA A 112 4.22 19.60 8.76
N GLY A 113 4.77 18.60 8.08
CA GLY A 113 4.69 18.46 6.61
C GLY A 113 3.33 18.02 6.09
N VAL A 114 2.44 17.53 6.95
CA VAL A 114 1.09 17.09 6.55
C VAL A 114 0.15 18.28 6.47
N PRO A 115 -0.45 18.59 5.30
CA PRO A 115 -1.34 19.74 5.17
C PRO A 115 -2.55 19.69 6.10
N PHE A 116 -3.31 18.58 6.09
CA PHE A 116 -4.47 18.43 6.97
C PHE A 116 -4.94 16.96 7.03
N PRO A 117 -5.25 16.44 8.22
CA PRO A 117 -4.96 17.03 9.53
C PRO A 117 -3.46 17.07 9.80
N GLN A 118 -2.96 18.17 10.41
CA GLN A 118 -1.51 18.40 10.60
C GLN A 118 -0.96 17.52 11.73
N ARG A 119 -0.88 16.26 11.49
CA ARG A 119 -0.38 15.20 12.38
C ARG A 119 -0.05 13.95 11.58
N LEU A 120 0.61 12.99 12.19
CA LEU A 120 0.75 11.65 11.64
C LEU A 120 -0.62 10.95 11.62
N ALA A 121 -0.83 10.06 10.65
CA ALA A 121 -1.99 9.21 10.62
C ALA A 121 -1.92 8.17 11.75
N ARG A 122 -3.07 7.77 12.27
CA ARG A 122 -3.17 6.72 13.28
C ARG A 122 -3.36 5.36 12.61
N PRO A 123 -2.86 4.26 13.18
CA PRO A 123 -3.07 2.91 12.64
C PRO A 123 -4.55 2.58 12.40
N GLU A 124 -5.44 3.06 13.28
CA GLU A 124 -6.88 2.86 13.17
C GLU A 124 -7.49 3.53 11.93
N GLU A 125 -6.86 4.59 11.41
CA GLU A 125 -7.33 5.25 10.18
C GLU A 125 -7.03 4.40 8.95
N TYR A 126 -5.88 3.69 8.95
CA TYR A 126 -5.59 2.68 7.95
C TYR A 126 -6.59 1.52 8.02
N ALA A 127 -6.86 1.01 9.22
CA ALA A 127 -7.82 -0.07 9.44
C ALA A 127 -9.24 0.31 8.99
N LYS A 128 -9.68 1.54 9.26
CA LYS A 128 -10.98 2.05 8.79
C LYS A 128 -11.08 2.06 7.26
N LEU A 129 -10.00 2.49 6.57
CA LEU A 129 -9.99 2.47 5.11
C LEU A 129 -10.01 1.04 4.57
N ALA A 130 -9.24 0.13 5.19
CA ALA A 130 -9.23 -1.27 4.80
C ALA A 130 -10.63 -1.92 4.97
N LEU A 131 -11.32 -1.65 6.08
CA LEU A 131 -12.70 -2.11 6.30
C LEU A 131 -13.67 -1.51 5.28
N ALA A 132 -13.55 -0.21 4.99
CA ALA A 132 -14.38 0.42 3.96
C ALA A 132 -14.17 -0.21 2.57
N ILE A 133 -12.94 -0.62 2.23
CA ILE A 133 -12.65 -1.35 0.99
C ILE A 133 -13.31 -2.74 1.00
N VAL A 134 -13.29 -3.43 2.15
CA VAL A 134 -13.96 -4.74 2.28
C VAL A 134 -15.45 -4.60 2.03
N ASP A 135 -16.10 -3.60 2.64
CA ASP A 135 -17.54 -3.36 2.58
C ASP A 135 -18.01 -2.75 1.24
N HIS A 136 -17.10 -2.33 0.36
CA HIS A 136 -17.44 -1.61 -0.87
C HIS A 136 -17.24 -2.47 -2.12
N ASP A 137 -18.28 -3.15 -2.56
CA ASP A 137 -18.22 -4.17 -3.63
C ASP A 137 -17.80 -3.62 -5.00
N TYR A 138 -18.06 -2.35 -5.29
CA TYR A 138 -17.75 -1.75 -6.59
C TYR A 138 -16.35 -1.12 -6.67
N LEU A 139 -15.58 -1.15 -5.57
CA LEU A 139 -14.22 -0.63 -5.54
C LEU A 139 -13.21 -1.73 -5.92
N ASN A 140 -12.64 -1.62 -7.13
CA ASN A 140 -11.69 -2.59 -7.67
C ASN A 140 -10.65 -1.93 -8.57
N GLY A 141 -9.41 -2.41 -8.55
CA GLY A 141 -8.33 -1.97 -9.42
C GLY A 141 -7.73 -0.60 -9.09
N GLU A 142 -8.07 0.00 -7.94
CA GLU A 142 -7.68 1.36 -7.57
C GLU A 142 -6.57 1.39 -6.52
N THR A 143 -5.77 2.46 -6.57
CA THR A 143 -4.79 2.79 -5.53
C THR A 143 -5.22 4.05 -4.79
N ILE A 144 -5.53 3.91 -3.52
CA ILE A 144 -6.04 5.00 -2.67
C ILE A 144 -4.91 5.59 -1.84
N ARG A 145 -4.58 6.87 -2.06
CA ARG A 145 -3.65 7.61 -1.19
C ARG A 145 -4.36 7.97 0.12
N MET A 146 -3.74 7.62 1.25
CA MET A 146 -4.19 7.96 2.60
C MET A 146 -3.09 8.76 3.30
N ASP A 147 -2.95 10.04 3.01
CA ASP A 147 -1.75 10.80 3.31
C ASP A 147 -1.95 12.24 3.82
N GLY A 148 -3.19 12.65 4.09
CA GLY A 148 -3.49 14.01 4.54
C GLY A 148 -3.07 15.09 3.53
N ALA A 149 -3.06 14.77 2.25
CA ALA A 149 -2.59 15.59 1.14
C ALA A 149 -1.08 15.86 1.13
N LEU A 150 -0.30 15.08 1.90
CA LEU A 150 1.16 15.18 1.91
C LEU A 150 1.73 14.87 0.51
N ARG A 151 2.65 15.73 0.09
CA ARG A 151 3.56 15.47 -1.03
C ARG A 151 4.97 15.61 -0.48
N MET A 152 5.73 14.52 -0.51
CA MET A 152 7.05 14.52 0.11
C MET A 152 7.99 15.45 -0.66
N ALA A 153 8.69 16.32 0.08
CA ALA A 153 9.78 17.11 -0.49
C ALA A 153 10.92 16.17 -0.93
N PRO A 154 11.77 16.59 -1.88
CA PRO A 154 12.90 15.75 -2.34
C PRO A 154 13.87 15.33 -1.24
N ARG A 155 13.91 16.10 -0.13
CA ARG A 155 14.71 15.85 1.09
C ARG A 155 13.94 16.30 2.32
#